data_352965fa515c0f90fc1b4f7db4317e72
#
_entry.id   352965fa515c0f90fc1b4f7db4317e72
#
_cell.length_a   1.000
_cell.length_b   1.000
_cell.length_c   1.000
_cell.angle_alpha   90.00
_cell.angle_beta   90.00
_cell.angle_gamma   90.00
#
_symmetry.space_group_name_H-M   'P 1'
#
loop_
_entity.id
_entity.type
_entity.pdbx_description
1 polymer ?
#
loop_
_entity_poly.entity_id
_entity_poly.type
_entity_poly.pdbx_seq_one_letter_code
_entity_poly.pdbx_strand_id
1 'polypeptide(L)'
;MKVVRFPAECKPMKLILVAPNPELCVAWRRHFDGLPAVEVVAGCFERLTEFDCMVSAANSFGLMDGGVDLAITNFFGVELMDRVQARILRDFLGEQPIGTSLIVETGHAKHPFVAHTPTMRFPMSISSTDNVYTAMWAMLLEVRRHNGVSSHPIRKVACPGLGTATGRVTPSEAAR
;
A
#
# COMPACT_ATOMS: atom_id res chain seq x y z
N MET A 1 -30.51 9.26 14.46
CA MET A 1 -29.21 8.86 13.88
C MET A 1 -29.24 9.25 12.39
N LYS A 2 -28.50 10.30 11.97
CA LYS A 2 -28.47 10.71 10.56
C LYS A 2 -27.63 9.68 9.80
N VAL A 3 -28.25 8.96 8.87
CA VAL A 3 -27.53 8.08 7.93
C VAL A 3 -26.65 8.98 7.06
N VAL A 4 -25.34 8.88 7.20
CA VAL A 4 -24.41 9.57 6.32
C VAL A 4 -24.54 8.90 4.94
N ARG A 5 -25.18 9.58 4.01
CA ARG A 5 -25.21 9.14 2.60
C ARG A 5 -23.85 9.45 1.99
N PHE A 6 -23.13 8.42 1.63
CA PHE A 6 -21.92 8.55 0.82
C PHE A 6 -22.29 9.03 -0.58
N PRO A 7 -21.48 9.92 -1.21
CA PRO A 7 -21.71 10.34 -2.59
C PRO A 7 -21.75 9.12 -3.52
N ALA A 8 -22.75 9.06 -4.38
CA ALA A 8 -23.12 7.88 -5.17
C ALA A 8 -22.21 7.55 -6.37
N GLU A 9 -21.08 8.22 -6.59
CA GLU A 9 -20.27 8.04 -7.81
C GLU A 9 -18.76 7.94 -7.57
N CYS A 10 -18.34 7.13 -6.62
CA CYS A 10 -16.95 6.68 -6.64
C CYS A 10 -16.88 5.41 -7.51
N LYS A 11 -16.32 5.52 -8.75
CA LYS A 11 -16.05 4.32 -9.56
C LYS A 11 -15.22 3.35 -8.71
N PRO A 12 -15.57 2.06 -8.66
CA PRO A 12 -14.91 1.09 -7.79
C PRO A 12 -13.41 1.03 -8.11
N MET A 13 -12.59 1.14 -7.07
CA MET A 13 -11.16 0.89 -7.14
C MET A 13 -10.92 -0.63 -7.17
N LYS A 14 -10.00 -1.08 -8.01
CA LYS A 14 -9.53 -2.46 -8.01
C LYS A 14 -8.29 -2.60 -7.14
N LEU A 15 -8.29 -3.53 -6.20
CA LEU A 15 -7.14 -3.90 -5.38
C LEU A 15 -6.48 -5.16 -5.96
N ILE A 16 -5.21 -5.06 -6.31
CA ILE A 16 -4.39 -6.17 -6.80
C ILE A 16 -3.44 -6.58 -5.68
N LEU A 17 -3.74 -7.67 -5.00
CA LEU A 17 -2.87 -8.28 -3.99
C LEU A 17 -1.81 -9.09 -4.73
N VAL A 18 -0.55 -8.69 -4.66
CA VAL A 18 0.54 -9.30 -5.42
C VAL A 18 1.69 -9.72 -4.51
N ALA A 19 2.08 -10.99 -4.58
CA ALA A 19 3.24 -11.50 -3.85
C ALA A 19 3.84 -12.73 -4.54
N PRO A 20 5.18 -12.92 -4.46
CA PRO A 20 5.82 -14.15 -4.92
C PRO A 20 5.61 -15.33 -3.97
N ASN A 21 5.15 -15.09 -2.74
CA ASN A 21 4.92 -16.12 -1.73
C ASN A 21 3.62 -16.88 -1.99
N PRO A 22 3.66 -18.20 -2.31
CA PRO A 22 2.47 -18.98 -2.62
C PRO A 22 1.51 -19.13 -1.43
N GLU A 23 2.03 -19.25 -0.21
CA GLU A 23 1.21 -19.43 1.00
C GLU A 23 0.36 -18.19 1.26
N LEU A 24 0.95 -17.00 1.05
CA LEU A 24 0.22 -15.73 1.18
C LEU A 24 -0.86 -15.62 0.10
N CYS A 25 -0.56 -15.99 -1.14
CA CYS A 25 -1.57 -15.99 -2.21
C CYS A 25 -2.73 -16.95 -1.92
N VAL A 26 -2.45 -18.13 -1.34
CA VAL A 26 -3.50 -19.06 -0.90
C VAL A 26 -4.34 -18.45 0.23
N ALA A 27 -3.69 -17.84 1.23
CA ALA A 27 -4.38 -17.19 2.32
C ALA A 27 -5.30 -16.04 1.81
N TRP A 28 -4.81 -15.20 0.93
CA TRP A 28 -5.62 -14.14 0.31
C TRP A 28 -6.83 -14.68 -0.46
N ARG A 29 -6.65 -15.73 -1.28
CA ARG A 29 -7.78 -16.32 -2.02
C ARG A 29 -8.86 -16.85 -1.08
N ARG A 30 -8.50 -17.41 0.08
CA ARG A 30 -9.49 -17.89 1.07
C ARG A 30 -10.38 -16.78 1.62
N HIS A 31 -9.84 -15.56 1.73
CA HIS A 31 -10.56 -14.43 2.35
C HIS A 31 -11.21 -13.51 1.32
N PHE A 32 -10.64 -13.40 0.12
CA PHE A 32 -11.05 -12.41 -0.88
C PHE A 32 -11.67 -13.02 -2.14
N ASP A 33 -11.72 -14.35 -2.25
CA ASP A 33 -12.38 -15.01 -3.38
C ASP A 33 -13.87 -14.59 -3.46
N GLY A 34 -14.33 -14.30 -4.68
CA GLY A 34 -15.68 -13.79 -4.92
C GLY A 34 -15.87 -12.28 -4.69
N LEU A 35 -14.85 -11.53 -4.25
CA LEU A 35 -14.91 -10.06 -4.21
C LEU A 35 -14.51 -9.46 -5.56
N PRO A 36 -15.44 -8.86 -6.33
CA PRO A 36 -15.19 -8.46 -7.72
C PRO A 36 -14.14 -7.35 -7.87
N ALA A 37 -13.87 -6.60 -6.79
CA ALA A 37 -12.90 -5.52 -6.77
C ALA A 37 -11.50 -5.96 -6.29
N VAL A 38 -11.29 -7.24 -5.99
CA VAL A 38 -10.01 -7.77 -5.50
C VAL A 38 -9.50 -8.84 -6.46
N GLU A 39 -8.23 -8.75 -6.81
CA GLU A 39 -7.51 -9.74 -7.61
C GLU A 39 -6.27 -10.20 -6.86
N VAL A 40 -5.99 -11.51 -6.86
CA VAL A 40 -4.78 -12.08 -6.26
C VAL A 40 -3.85 -12.57 -7.37
N VAL A 41 -2.67 -11.98 -7.45
CA VAL A 41 -1.63 -12.29 -8.43
C VAL A 41 -0.41 -12.91 -7.75
N ALA A 42 -0.04 -14.12 -8.16
CA ALA A 42 1.20 -14.75 -7.72
C ALA A 42 2.37 -14.25 -8.57
N GLY A 43 3.28 -13.49 -7.97
CA GLY A 43 4.44 -12.94 -8.67
C GLY A 43 4.95 -11.64 -8.06
N CYS A 44 5.87 -11.01 -8.76
CA CYS A 44 6.43 -9.71 -8.38
C CYS A 44 5.62 -8.59 -9.03
N PHE A 45 5.45 -7.47 -8.32
CA PHE A 45 4.65 -6.34 -8.81
C PHE A 45 5.22 -5.72 -10.10
N GLU A 46 6.53 -5.81 -10.32
CA GLU A 46 7.24 -5.28 -11.49
C GLU A 46 6.79 -5.95 -12.80
N ARG A 47 6.12 -7.09 -12.70
CA ARG A 47 5.53 -7.83 -13.85
C ARG A 47 4.08 -7.47 -14.11
N LEU A 48 3.47 -6.67 -13.25
CA LEU A 48 2.11 -6.17 -13.50
C LEU A 48 2.13 -5.16 -14.64
N THR A 49 1.24 -5.33 -15.59
CA THR A 49 1.15 -4.44 -16.75
C THR A 49 0.42 -3.14 -16.46
N GLU A 50 -0.51 -3.16 -15.51
CA GLU A 50 -1.40 -2.05 -15.23
C GLU A 50 -1.69 -1.90 -13.73
N PHE A 51 -1.24 -0.81 -13.17
CA PHE A 51 -1.66 -0.27 -11.87
C PHE A 51 -1.38 1.24 -11.84
N ASP A 52 -2.15 1.98 -11.08
CA ASP A 52 -1.97 3.43 -10.92
C ASP A 52 -1.11 3.75 -9.70
N CYS A 53 -1.25 2.93 -8.65
CA CYS A 53 -0.60 3.14 -7.37
C CYS A 53 0.00 1.84 -6.82
N MET A 54 1.27 1.88 -6.40
CA MET A 54 1.94 0.80 -5.67
C MET A 54 1.93 1.11 -4.18
N VAL A 55 1.55 0.14 -3.34
CA VAL A 55 1.62 0.29 -1.89
C VAL A 55 3.02 -0.06 -1.41
N SER A 56 3.66 0.87 -0.71
CA SER A 56 4.89 0.67 0.04
C SER A 56 4.53 0.24 1.47
N ALA A 57 4.90 -0.98 1.84
CA ALA A 57 4.71 -1.55 3.19
C ALA A 57 5.79 -1.05 4.15
N ALA A 58 5.82 0.23 4.38
CA ALA A 58 6.91 1.06 4.82
C ALA A 58 7.24 1.02 6.32
N ASN A 59 8.26 1.78 6.67
CA ASN A 59 8.55 2.25 8.03
C ASN A 59 8.24 3.75 8.17
N SER A 60 8.19 4.25 9.42
CA SER A 60 7.80 5.65 9.71
C SER A 60 8.73 6.71 9.16
N PHE A 61 9.95 6.37 8.74
CA PHE A 61 10.98 7.31 8.31
C PHE A 61 11.19 7.35 6.79
N GLY A 62 10.43 6.54 6.03
CA GLY A 62 10.56 6.48 4.58
C GLY A 62 11.88 5.91 4.09
N LEU A 63 12.50 5.01 4.88
CA LEU A 63 13.67 4.27 4.44
C LEU A 63 13.21 3.15 3.51
N MET A 64 13.56 3.27 2.22
CA MET A 64 13.13 2.37 1.17
C MET A 64 14.31 1.54 0.63
N ASP A 65 15.13 1.01 1.55
CA ASP A 65 16.39 0.33 1.29
C ASP A 65 16.36 -1.19 1.55
N GLY A 66 15.18 -1.75 1.84
CA GLY A 66 15.02 -3.17 2.12
C GLY A 66 13.69 -3.77 1.67
N GLY A 67 13.67 -5.09 1.46
CA GLY A 67 12.46 -5.83 1.11
C GLY A 67 11.76 -5.31 -0.14
N VAL A 68 10.44 -5.19 -0.08
CA VAL A 68 9.63 -4.69 -1.20
C VAL A 68 9.90 -3.20 -1.49
N ASP A 69 10.29 -2.42 -0.49
CA ASP A 69 10.57 -1.00 -0.68
C ASP A 69 11.84 -0.77 -1.49
N LEU A 70 12.85 -1.63 -1.33
CA LEU A 70 14.03 -1.63 -2.22
C LEU A 70 13.64 -1.98 -3.66
N ALA A 71 12.74 -2.95 -3.86
CA ALA A 71 12.24 -3.28 -5.20
C ALA A 71 11.46 -2.10 -5.81
N ILE A 72 10.66 -1.39 -5.01
CA ILE A 72 9.95 -0.18 -5.42
C ILE A 72 10.94 0.92 -5.82
N THR A 73 11.97 1.16 -5.01
CA THR A 73 13.03 2.14 -5.32
C THR A 73 13.79 1.78 -6.59
N ASN A 74 14.13 0.50 -6.79
CA ASN A 74 14.79 0.03 -8.01
C ASN A 74 13.90 0.20 -9.26
N PHE A 75 12.58 0.04 -9.11
CA PHE A 75 11.64 0.15 -10.23
C PHE A 75 11.34 1.61 -10.63
N PHE A 76 11.18 2.49 -9.65
CA PHE A 76 10.77 3.88 -9.88
C PHE A 76 11.93 4.89 -9.88
N GLY A 77 13.11 4.49 -9.41
CA GLY A 77 14.27 5.36 -9.22
C GLY A 77 14.47 5.78 -7.76
N VAL A 78 15.72 6.07 -7.42
CA VAL A 78 16.15 6.43 -6.05
C VAL A 78 15.53 7.75 -5.56
N GLU A 79 15.18 8.65 -6.48
CA GLU A 79 14.55 9.93 -6.19
C GLU A 79 13.16 9.78 -5.56
N LEU A 80 12.53 8.60 -5.67
CA LEU A 80 11.26 8.33 -5.02
C LEU A 80 11.40 8.37 -3.50
N MET A 81 12.48 7.79 -2.96
CA MET A 81 12.74 7.83 -1.52
C MET A 81 12.88 9.27 -1.02
N ASP A 82 13.61 10.12 -1.73
CA ASP A 82 13.77 11.54 -1.38
C ASP A 82 12.41 12.27 -1.35
N ARG A 83 11.54 12.00 -2.33
CA ARG A 83 10.18 12.57 -2.37
C ARG A 83 9.33 12.10 -1.19
N VAL A 84 9.39 10.82 -0.85
CA VAL A 84 8.70 10.25 0.31
C VAL A 84 9.19 10.92 1.59
N GLN A 85 10.50 10.99 1.82
CA GLN A 85 11.08 11.60 3.00
C GLN A 85 10.77 13.11 3.11
N ALA A 86 10.81 13.83 1.98
CA ALA A 86 10.41 15.24 1.96
C ALA A 86 8.93 15.42 2.36
N ARG A 87 8.04 14.53 1.93
CA ARG A 87 6.63 14.53 2.32
C ARG A 87 6.47 14.22 3.82
N ILE A 88 7.19 13.24 4.33
CA ILE A 88 7.17 12.88 5.77
C ILE A 88 7.68 14.06 6.61
N LEU A 89 8.77 14.68 6.19
CA LEU A 89 9.30 15.85 6.90
C LEU A 89 8.29 17.00 6.95
N ARG A 90 7.66 17.30 5.83
CA ARG A 90 6.70 18.40 5.70
C ARG A 90 5.41 18.15 6.49
N ASP A 91 4.84 16.97 6.38
CA ASP A 91 3.48 16.68 6.86
C ASP A 91 3.47 16.06 8.28
N PHE A 92 4.60 15.46 8.71
CA PHE A 92 4.74 14.73 9.98
C PHE A 92 6.03 15.05 10.76
N LEU A 93 6.73 16.12 10.42
CA LEU A 93 7.95 16.55 11.11
C LEU A 93 9.06 15.48 11.17
N GLY A 94 9.09 14.58 10.19
CA GLY A 94 10.14 13.57 10.03
C GLY A 94 9.78 12.15 10.47
N GLU A 95 8.62 11.93 11.10
CA GLU A 95 8.15 10.59 11.50
C GLU A 95 6.66 10.41 11.15
N GLN A 96 6.36 9.64 10.11
CA GLN A 96 4.98 9.33 9.72
C GLN A 96 4.38 8.27 10.65
N PRO A 97 3.26 8.56 11.36
CA PRO A 97 2.64 7.59 12.25
C PRO A 97 2.10 6.36 11.51
N ILE A 98 2.21 5.17 12.15
CA ILE A 98 1.46 3.99 11.75
C ILE A 98 -0.04 4.32 11.78
N GLY A 99 -0.80 3.83 10.80
CA GLY A 99 -2.22 4.18 10.65
C GLY A 99 -2.47 5.44 9.82
N THR A 100 -1.42 5.93 9.14
CA THR A 100 -1.53 6.98 8.12
C THR A 100 -0.99 6.48 6.78
N SER A 101 -1.36 7.13 5.70
CA SER A 101 -0.82 6.87 4.36
C SER A 101 -0.61 8.20 3.62
N LEU A 102 0.39 8.23 2.75
CA LEU A 102 0.69 9.36 1.86
C LEU A 102 0.68 8.90 0.42
N ILE A 103 -0.05 9.60 -0.44
CA ILE A 103 0.10 9.42 -1.90
C ILE A 103 1.24 10.33 -2.37
N VAL A 104 2.26 9.70 -2.98
CA VAL A 104 3.44 10.38 -3.52
C VAL A 104 3.55 10.08 -5.01
N GLU A 105 3.82 11.10 -5.81
CA GLU A 105 4.05 10.95 -7.25
C GLU A 105 5.40 10.26 -7.51
N THR A 106 5.38 9.22 -8.35
CA THR A 106 6.58 8.47 -8.75
C THR A 106 7.37 9.17 -9.87
N GLY A 107 6.69 9.98 -10.69
CA GLY A 107 7.22 10.49 -11.96
C GLY A 107 7.15 9.47 -13.10
N HIS A 108 6.67 8.27 -12.87
CA HIS A 108 6.54 7.23 -13.89
C HIS A 108 5.23 7.38 -14.69
N ALA A 109 5.32 7.42 -16.03
CA ALA A 109 4.19 7.73 -16.90
C ALA A 109 3.00 6.77 -16.79
N LYS A 110 3.25 5.47 -16.53
CA LYS A 110 2.21 4.44 -16.45
C LYS A 110 1.76 4.13 -15.02
N HIS A 111 2.60 4.41 -14.04
CA HIS A 111 2.38 4.06 -12.62
C HIS A 111 2.64 5.29 -11.76
N PRO A 112 1.74 6.28 -11.80
CA PRO A 112 2.03 7.62 -11.33
C PRO A 112 2.18 7.77 -9.81
N PHE A 113 1.73 6.79 -9.00
CA PHE A 113 1.67 6.96 -7.56
C PHE A 113 2.27 5.82 -6.77
N VAL A 114 2.81 6.16 -5.59
CA VAL A 114 3.08 5.25 -4.48
C VAL A 114 2.25 5.69 -3.28
N ALA A 115 1.61 4.74 -2.62
CA ALA A 115 0.99 4.92 -1.31
C ALA A 115 1.99 4.48 -0.24
N HIS A 116 2.71 5.43 0.34
CA HIS A 116 3.64 5.15 1.44
C HIS A 116 2.85 4.96 2.73
N THR A 117 2.87 3.73 3.24
CA THR A 117 1.97 3.29 4.32
C THR A 117 2.76 2.53 5.38
N PRO A 118 3.20 3.19 6.46
CA PRO A 118 3.98 2.55 7.51
C PRO A 118 3.23 1.42 8.20
N THR A 119 3.86 0.24 8.24
CA THR A 119 3.42 -0.91 9.03
C THR A 119 4.17 -1.02 10.34
N MET A 120 5.32 -0.35 10.44
CA MET A 120 6.20 -0.37 11.61
C MET A 120 6.92 0.98 11.74
N ARG A 121 7.37 1.30 12.96
CA ARG A 121 8.12 2.52 13.20
C ARG A 121 9.52 2.45 12.55
N PHE A 122 10.26 1.41 12.85
CA PHE A 122 11.55 1.03 12.25
C PHE A 122 11.53 -0.49 12.01
N PRO A 123 12.49 -1.06 11.27
CA PRO A 123 12.50 -2.50 10.98
C PRO A 123 12.42 -3.35 12.25
N MET A 124 11.28 -4.00 12.47
CA MET A 124 10.99 -4.82 13.65
C MET A 124 9.86 -5.82 13.38
N SER A 125 9.72 -6.81 14.27
CA SER A 125 8.56 -7.71 14.24
C SER A 125 7.30 -6.98 14.71
N ILE A 126 6.20 -7.18 13.98
CA ILE A 126 4.87 -6.66 14.30
C ILE A 126 3.81 -7.78 14.36
N SER A 127 4.25 -9.03 14.53
CA SER A 127 3.42 -10.25 14.50
C SER A 127 2.37 -10.28 15.61
N SER A 128 2.23 -9.47 16.49
CA SER A 128 1.18 -9.47 17.55
C SER A 128 0.47 -8.12 17.64
N THR A 129 0.40 -7.42 16.51
CA THR A 129 -0.20 -6.09 16.43
C THR A 129 -1.25 -6.03 15.32
N ASP A 130 -2.11 -5.03 15.39
CA ASP A 130 -3.10 -4.71 14.34
C ASP A 130 -2.52 -3.80 13.24
N ASN A 131 -1.19 -3.67 13.17
CA ASN A 131 -0.53 -2.72 12.27
C ASN A 131 -0.85 -2.98 10.80
N VAL A 132 -0.95 -4.25 10.39
CA VAL A 132 -1.30 -4.63 9.00
C VAL A 132 -2.69 -4.15 8.64
N TYR A 133 -3.67 -4.42 9.52
CA TYR A 133 -5.04 -3.93 9.35
C TYR A 133 -5.07 -2.39 9.30
N THR A 134 -4.43 -1.76 10.26
CA THR A 134 -4.39 -0.30 10.39
C THR A 134 -3.74 0.37 9.17
N ALA A 135 -2.66 -0.23 8.64
CA ALA A 135 -1.99 0.23 7.43
C ALA A 135 -2.90 0.08 6.19
N MET A 136 -3.52 -1.09 6.01
CA MET A 136 -4.46 -1.31 4.89
C MET A 136 -5.61 -0.30 4.95
N TRP A 137 -6.20 -0.09 6.13
CA TRP A 137 -7.28 0.88 6.33
C TRP A 137 -6.85 2.30 5.97
N ALA A 138 -5.67 2.72 6.44
CA ALA A 138 -5.12 4.05 6.15
C ALA A 138 -4.88 4.26 4.65
N MET A 139 -4.34 3.26 3.97
CA MET A 139 -4.12 3.28 2.52
C MET A 139 -5.44 3.45 1.76
N LEU A 140 -6.45 2.66 2.09
CA LEU A 140 -7.76 2.74 1.43
C LEU A 140 -8.43 4.10 1.63
N LEU A 141 -8.33 4.67 2.85
CA LEU A 141 -8.85 6.00 3.14
C LEU A 141 -8.11 7.08 2.36
N GLU A 142 -6.79 6.99 2.26
CA GLU A 142 -5.99 7.99 1.55
C GLU A 142 -6.20 7.95 0.04
N VAL A 143 -6.29 6.76 -0.56
CA VAL A 143 -6.68 6.61 -1.97
C VAL A 143 -8.07 7.22 -2.22
N ARG A 144 -9.02 6.99 -1.31
CA ARG A 144 -10.36 7.61 -1.42
C ARG A 144 -10.29 9.14 -1.35
N ARG A 145 -9.50 9.70 -0.43
CA ARG A 145 -9.30 11.16 -0.30
C ARG A 145 -8.67 11.73 -1.56
N HIS A 146 -7.60 11.10 -2.04
CA HIS A 146 -6.94 11.47 -3.29
C HIS A 146 -7.94 11.51 -4.45
N ASN A 147 -8.75 10.46 -4.62
CA ASN A 147 -9.74 10.36 -5.69
C ASN A 147 -10.87 11.40 -5.58
N GLY A 148 -11.10 11.95 -4.39
CA GLY A 148 -12.09 13.00 -4.17
C GLY A 148 -11.66 14.39 -4.61
N VAL A 149 -10.35 14.62 -4.79
CA VAL A 149 -9.80 15.95 -5.09
C VAL A 149 -8.88 15.99 -6.32
N SER A 150 -8.35 14.84 -6.75
CA SER A 150 -7.38 14.73 -7.84
C SER A 150 -8.06 14.60 -9.20
N SER A 151 -7.51 15.29 -10.21
CA SER A 151 -7.86 15.08 -11.62
C SER A 151 -7.32 13.75 -12.19
N HIS A 152 -6.39 13.11 -11.47
CA HIS A 152 -5.80 11.82 -11.84
C HIS A 152 -6.16 10.76 -10.79
N PRO A 153 -7.38 10.18 -10.86
CA PRO A 153 -7.85 9.24 -9.86
C PRO A 153 -7.12 7.89 -9.94
N ILE A 154 -6.84 7.29 -8.79
CA ILE A 154 -6.30 5.95 -8.64
C ILE A 154 -7.43 4.94 -8.81
N ARG A 155 -7.35 4.09 -9.83
CA ARG A 155 -8.34 3.06 -10.16
C ARG A 155 -7.85 1.65 -9.83
N LYS A 156 -6.54 1.41 -9.93
CA LYS A 156 -5.90 0.12 -9.66
C LYS A 156 -4.77 0.33 -8.67
N VAL A 157 -4.86 -0.36 -7.54
CA VAL A 157 -3.84 -0.34 -6.49
C VAL A 157 -3.17 -1.70 -6.43
N ALA A 158 -1.86 -1.76 -6.63
CA ALA A 158 -1.04 -2.94 -6.39
C ALA A 158 -0.56 -2.92 -4.93
N CYS A 159 -0.89 -3.95 -4.17
CA CYS A 159 -0.56 -4.06 -2.76
C CYS A 159 0.23 -5.34 -2.48
N PRO A 160 1.43 -5.25 -1.89
CA PRO A 160 2.23 -6.41 -1.50
C PRO A 160 1.73 -7.01 -0.19
N GLY A 161 2.37 -8.07 0.28
CA GLY A 161 2.11 -8.63 1.61
C GLY A 161 2.57 -7.68 2.71
N LEU A 162 1.63 -6.97 3.32
CA LEU A 162 1.92 -6.04 4.40
C LEU A 162 2.44 -6.79 5.63
N GLY A 163 3.60 -6.36 6.15
CA GLY A 163 4.19 -6.90 7.36
C GLY A 163 4.74 -8.34 7.28
N THR A 164 4.66 -9.00 6.12
CA THR A 164 4.99 -10.44 5.99
C THR A 164 6.49 -10.76 5.89
N ALA A 165 7.32 -9.78 5.56
CA ALA A 165 8.78 -9.94 5.52
C ALA A 165 9.39 -9.57 6.88
N THR A 166 9.94 -8.39 7.01
CA THR A 166 10.58 -7.87 8.25
C THR A 166 9.62 -7.90 9.44
N GLY A 167 8.32 -7.63 9.21
CA GLY A 167 7.29 -7.64 10.24
C GLY A 167 6.93 -9.01 10.80
N ARG A 168 7.34 -10.09 10.14
CA ARG A 168 7.11 -11.49 10.56
C ARG A 168 5.65 -11.87 10.83
N VAL A 169 4.73 -11.13 10.23
CA VAL A 169 3.31 -11.48 10.26
C VAL A 169 3.09 -12.72 9.38
N THR A 170 2.39 -13.71 9.91
CA THR A 170 2.12 -14.92 9.13
C THR A 170 1.20 -14.65 7.95
N PRO A 171 1.29 -15.44 6.84
CA PRO A 171 0.38 -15.29 5.71
C PRO A 171 -1.10 -15.30 6.09
N SER A 172 -1.48 -16.16 7.04
CA SER A 172 -2.87 -16.25 7.52
C SER A 172 -3.33 -15.01 8.27
N GLU A 173 -2.46 -14.40 9.07
CA GLU A 173 -2.77 -13.15 9.79
C GLU A 173 -2.80 -11.96 8.86
N ALA A 174 -1.84 -11.86 7.93
CA ALA A 174 -1.77 -10.76 6.97
C ALA A 174 -2.91 -10.76 5.94
N ALA A 175 -3.64 -11.86 5.81
CA ALA A 175 -4.77 -12.01 4.90
C ALA A 175 -6.13 -11.72 5.56
N ARG A 176 -6.20 -11.44 6.84
CA ARG A 176 -7.43 -11.13 7.58
C ARG A 176 -7.76 -9.65 7.55
#